data_d26a4ee1936397f7510c6987d9f61c63
#
_entry.id   d26a4ee1936397f7510c6987d9f61c63
#
_cell.length_a   1.000
_cell.length_b   1.000
_cell.length_c   1.000
_cell.angle_alpha   90.00
_cell.angle_beta   90.00
_cell.angle_gamma   90.00
#
_symmetry.space_group_name_H-M   'P 1'
#
loop_
_entity.id
_entity.type
_entity.pdbx_description
1 polymer ?
#
loop_
_entity_poly.entity_id
_entity_poly.type
_entity_poly.pdbx_seq_one_letter_code
_entity_poly.pdbx_strand_id
1 'polypeptide(L)'
;MNTTDNKLDIARTLDLHRLHLAEEPGGVRADLTGADLRGADLHGANLTTANLICANLTGVDLRGADLRGADLLGANLTTADLSGANLTNANLIGAILRGADLSGAILREAILREADLTGADLSGADATNISMVGAIIHRAILPDGLRIASLCFGGWSVTITPTETSVGCLTHPNADALSWAADSPEIMAMDPAASRWWARHRESVCAVIRDMMTEVAQ
;
A
#
# COMPACT_ATOMS: atom_id res chain seq x y z
N MET A 1 -14.52 -25.72 -10.98
CA MET A 1 -13.74 -26.19 -9.81
C MET A 1 -14.62 -25.97 -8.58
N ASN A 2 -14.77 -26.99 -7.75
CA ASN A 2 -15.75 -26.97 -6.66
C ASN A 2 -15.17 -26.17 -5.49
N THR A 3 -15.95 -25.29 -4.87
CA THR A 3 -15.49 -24.41 -3.76
C THR A 3 -15.01 -25.21 -2.53
N THR A 4 -15.40 -26.48 -2.40
CA THR A 4 -14.95 -27.41 -1.36
C THR A 4 -13.53 -27.92 -1.58
N ASP A 5 -13.11 -28.14 -2.83
CA ASP A 5 -11.76 -28.61 -3.14
C ASP A 5 -10.72 -27.51 -2.91
N ASN A 6 -11.09 -26.23 -3.20
CA ASN A 6 -10.21 -25.08 -3.00
C ASN A 6 -9.94 -24.81 -1.50
N LYS A 7 -10.92 -25.00 -0.62
CA LYS A 7 -10.73 -24.85 0.83
C LYS A 7 -9.81 -25.93 1.43
N LEU A 8 -9.87 -27.14 0.91
CA LEU A 8 -9.02 -28.23 1.37
C LEU A 8 -7.56 -27.99 0.95
N ASP A 9 -7.34 -27.49 -0.25
CA ASP A 9 -6.00 -27.15 -0.74
C ASP A 9 -5.38 -25.98 0.02
N ILE A 10 -6.17 -24.98 0.43
CA ILE A 10 -5.68 -23.84 1.22
C ILE A 10 -5.20 -24.31 2.60
N ALA A 11 -5.99 -25.12 3.31
CA ALA A 11 -5.62 -25.62 4.63
C ALA A 11 -4.30 -26.42 4.56
N ARG A 12 -4.18 -27.29 3.56
CA ARG A 12 -2.94 -28.05 3.32
C ARG A 12 -1.77 -27.13 2.97
N THR A 13 -2.00 -26.11 2.15
CA THR A 13 -0.96 -25.14 1.78
C THR A 13 -0.46 -24.38 3.01
N LEU A 14 -1.35 -23.96 3.90
CA LEU A 14 -1.01 -23.29 5.15
C LEU A 14 -0.27 -24.22 6.12
N ASP A 15 -0.65 -25.50 6.21
CA ASP A 15 0.08 -26.48 7.03
C ASP A 15 1.51 -26.71 6.52
N LEU A 16 1.69 -26.88 5.22
CA LEU A 16 3.01 -27.00 4.61
C LEU A 16 3.85 -25.74 4.79
N HIS A 17 3.20 -24.57 4.71
CA HIS A 17 3.85 -23.29 4.97
C HIS A 17 4.30 -23.14 6.42
N ARG A 18 3.47 -23.58 7.38
CA ARG A 18 3.84 -23.61 8.79
C ARG A 18 5.08 -24.46 9.03
N LEU A 19 5.16 -25.65 8.41
CA LEU A 19 6.34 -26.51 8.46
C LEU A 19 7.57 -25.82 7.83
N HIS A 20 7.37 -25.11 6.69
CA HIS A 20 8.44 -24.36 6.05
C HIS A 20 9.01 -23.25 6.96
N LEU A 21 8.13 -22.49 7.61
CA LEU A 21 8.56 -21.43 8.54
C LEU A 21 9.25 -21.98 9.80
N ALA A 22 8.93 -23.20 10.17
CA ALA A 22 9.57 -23.90 11.28
C ALA A 22 10.85 -24.67 10.88
N GLU A 23 11.28 -24.57 9.60
CA GLU A 23 12.39 -25.33 9.01
C GLU A 23 12.23 -26.86 9.17
N GLU A 24 10.99 -27.34 9.28
CA GLU A 24 10.69 -28.77 9.43
C GLU A 24 10.69 -29.48 8.07
N PRO A 25 11.06 -30.80 8.07
CA PRO A 25 11.08 -31.60 6.85
C PRO A 25 9.71 -31.64 6.15
N GLY A 26 9.72 -31.44 4.82
CA GLY A 26 8.52 -31.44 3.99
C GLY A 26 7.77 -30.11 3.97
N GLY A 27 8.27 -29.09 4.69
CA GLY A 27 7.73 -27.74 4.64
C GLY A 27 7.90 -27.11 3.25
N VAL A 28 6.85 -26.44 2.76
CA VAL A 28 6.84 -25.74 1.47
C VAL A 28 6.27 -24.34 1.67
N ARG A 29 7.00 -23.32 1.20
CA ARG A 29 6.50 -21.93 1.21
C ARG A 29 5.17 -21.84 0.46
N ALA A 30 4.18 -21.19 1.05
CA ALA A 30 2.89 -21.00 0.39
C ALA A 30 3.06 -20.23 -0.92
N ASP A 31 2.66 -20.88 -2.03
CA ASP A 31 2.50 -20.26 -3.33
C ASP A 31 1.00 -20.22 -3.67
N LEU A 32 0.42 -19.04 -3.52
CA LEU A 32 -0.99 -18.73 -3.77
C LEU A 32 -1.12 -17.74 -4.94
N THR A 33 -0.14 -17.74 -5.86
CA THR A 33 -0.15 -16.88 -7.04
C THR A 33 -1.43 -17.06 -7.84
N GLY A 34 -2.18 -15.98 -8.07
CA GLY A 34 -3.43 -15.98 -8.81
C GLY A 34 -4.56 -16.81 -8.20
N ALA A 35 -4.40 -17.29 -6.96
CA ALA A 35 -5.42 -18.10 -6.30
C ALA A 35 -6.71 -17.31 -6.06
N ASP A 36 -7.86 -17.97 -6.24
CA ASP A 36 -9.16 -17.43 -5.82
C ASP A 36 -9.40 -17.82 -4.35
N LEU A 37 -9.17 -16.85 -3.47
CA LEU A 37 -9.28 -17.01 -2.01
C LEU A 37 -10.57 -16.39 -1.45
N ARG A 38 -11.51 -15.98 -2.30
CA ARG A 38 -12.78 -15.38 -1.85
C ARG A 38 -13.51 -16.28 -0.88
N GLY A 39 -13.90 -15.71 0.26
CA GLY A 39 -14.58 -16.45 1.33
C GLY A 39 -13.70 -17.48 2.06
N ALA A 40 -12.38 -17.48 1.86
CA ALA A 40 -11.47 -18.23 2.71
C ALA A 40 -11.44 -17.58 4.10
N ASP A 41 -11.31 -18.42 5.13
CA ASP A 41 -11.06 -17.98 6.49
C ASP A 41 -9.53 -17.99 6.71
N LEU A 42 -8.96 -16.79 6.71
CA LEU A 42 -7.52 -16.56 6.94
C LEU A 42 -7.27 -15.76 8.22
N HIS A 43 -8.28 -15.71 9.11
CA HIS A 43 -8.16 -15.05 10.40
C HIS A 43 -6.98 -15.59 11.21
N GLY A 44 -6.04 -14.70 11.59
CA GLY A 44 -4.84 -15.07 12.32
C GLY A 44 -3.87 -16.00 11.57
N ALA A 45 -4.07 -16.22 10.26
CA ALA A 45 -3.20 -17.09 9.47
C ALA A 45 -1.75 -16.57 9.45
N ASN A 46 -0.78 -17.47 9.55
CA ASN A 46 0.61 -17.12 9.31
C ASN A 46 0.95 -17.27 7.82
N LEU A 47 1.05 -16.14 7.15
CA LEU A 47 1.38 -15.99 5.73
C LEU A 47 2.73 -15.26 5.54
N THR A 48 3.59 -15.30 6.55
CA THR A 48 4.93 -14.68 6.51
C THR A 48 5.68 -15.13 5.26
N THR A 49 6.13 -14.16 4.45
CA THR A 49 6.82 -14.39 3.18
C THR A 49 6.02 -15.19 2.13
N ALA A 50 4.75 -15.47 2.32
CA ALA A 50 3.92 -16.16 1.33
C ALA A 50 3.89 -15.41 -0.01
N ASN A 51 3.70 -16.15 -1.10
CA ASN A 51 3.49 -15.59 -2.43
C ASN A 51 1.98 -15.52 -2.71
N LEU A 52 1.46 -14.29 -2.80
CA LEU A 52 0.05 -13.95 -3.05
C LEU A 52 -0.08 -13.06 -4.30
N ILE A 53 0.91 -13.08 -5.20
CA ILE A 53 0.92 -12.26 -6.42
C ILE A 53 -0.38 -12.49 -7.20
N CYS A 54 -1.09 -11.41 -7.53
CA CYS A 54 -2.34 -11.42 -8.29
C CYS A 54 -3.45 -12.30 -7.67
N ALA A 55 -3.36 -12.69 -6.39
CA ALA A 55 -4.41 -13.45 -5.72
C ALA A 55 -5.70 -12.62 -5.59
N ASN A 56 -6.85 -13.30 -5.66
CA ASN A 56 -8.15 -12.68 -5.40
C ASN A 56 -8.55 -12.91 -3.93
N LEU A 57 -8.37 -11.90 -3.12
CA LEU A 57 -8.66 -11.83 -1.70
C LEU A 57 -9.91 -10.96 -1.40
N THR A 58 -10.79 -10.77 -2.38
CA THR A 58 -11.97 -9.92 -2.22
C THR A 58 -12.84 -10.39 -1.06
N GLY A 59 -13.09 -9.51 -0.09
CA GLY A 59 -13.93 -9.77 1.08
C GLY A 59 -13.41 -10.85 2.04
N VAL A 60 -12.12 -11.17 1.99
CA VAL A 60 -11.50 -12.18 2.86
C VAL A 60 -11.29 -11.62 4.27
N ASP A 61 -11.50 -12.47 5.28
CA ASP A 61 -11.13 -12.20 6.65
C ASP A 61 -9.63 -12.52 6.87
N LEU A 62 -8.83 -11.47 7.01
CA LEU A 62 -7.38 -11.49 7.30
C LEU A 62 -7.07 -10.83 8.65
N ARG A 63 -8.09 -10.67 9.53
CA ARG A 63 -7.88 -10.02 10.83
C ARG A 63 -6.78 -10.69 11.63
N GLY A 64 -5.82 -9.86 12.09
CA GLY A 64 -4.69 -10.35 12.89
C GLY A 64 -3.76 -11.31 12.15
N ALA A 65 -3.89 -11.49 10.83
CA ALA A 65 -3.00 -12.34 10.06
C ALA A 65 -1.55 -11.80 10.06
N ASP A 66 -0.58 -12.70 10.00
CA ASP A 66 0.83 -12.36 9.86
C ASP A 66 1.23 -12.43 8.37
N LEU A 67 1.34 -11.28 7.74
CA LEU A 67 1.68 -11.09 6.33
C LEU A 67 3.09 -10.47 6.16
N ARG A 68 3.96 -10.59 7.18
CA ARG A 68 5.30 -10.00 7.13
C ARG A 68 6.09 -10.50 5.92
N GLY A 69 6.58 -9.55 5.10
CA GLY A 69 7.34 -9.85 3.89
C GLY A 69 6.56 -10.64 2.84
N ALA A 70 5.24 -10.76 2.95
CA ALA A 70 4.41 -11.40 1.93
C ALA A 70 4.44 -10.60 0.62
N ASP A 71 4.37 -11.30 -0.50
CA ASP A 71 4.28 -10.69 -1.83
C ASP A 71 2.82 -10.66 -2.31
N LEU A 72 2.22 -9.48 -2.24
CA LEU A 72 0.84 -9.17 -2.62
C LEU A 72 0.79 -8.30 -3.90
N LEU A 73 1.84 -8.33 -4.72
CA LEU A 73 1.90 -7.55 -5.96
C LEU A 73 0.65 -7.80 -6.82
N GLY A 74 -0.09 -6.74 -7.12
CA GLY A 74 -1.31 -6.79 -7.93
C GLY A 74 -2.46 -7.61 -7.33
N ALA A 75 -2.40 -8.01 -6.06
CA ALA A 75 -3.47 -8.74 -5.40
C ALA A 75 -4.75 -7.90 -5.30
N ASN A 76 -5.91 -8.54 -5.38
CA ASN A 76 -7.20 -7.90 -5.18
C ASN A 76 -7.69 -8.13 -3.75
N LEU A 77 -7.60 -7.09 -2.93
CA LEU A 77 -8.02 -7.04 -1.53
C LEU A 77 -9.28 -6.17 -1.35
N THR A 78 -10.07 -5.99 -2.41
CA THR A 78 -11.30 -5.18 -2.33
C THR A 78 -12.18 -5.66 -1.19
N THR A 79 -12.56 -4.74 -0.28
CA THR A 79 -13.38 -5.02 0.92
C THR A 79 -12.85 -6.12 1.84
N ALA A 80 -11.58 -6.49 1.75
CA ALA A 80 -10.96 -7.41 2.70
C ALA A 80 -10.84 -6.77 4.09
N ASP A 81 -10.94 -7.57 5.14
CA ASP A 81 -10.72 -7.17 6.53
C ASP A 81 -9.29 -7.56 6.94
N LEU A 82 -8.41 -6.57 7.00
CA LEU A 82 -7.01 -6.68 7.44
C LEU A 82 -6.80 -6.03 8.81
N SER A 83 -7.88 -5.78 9.56
CA SER A 83 -7.76 -5.07 10.84
C SER A 83 -6.82 -5.80 11.79
N GLY A 84 -5.85 -5.05 12.33
CA GLY A 84 -4.79 -5.59 13.19
C GLY A 84 -3.81 -6.56 12.53
N ALA A 85 -3.86 -6.76 11.21
CA ALA A 85 -2.89 -7.62 10.50
C ALA A 85 -1.48 -7.02 10.51
N ASN A 86 -0.46 -7.89 10.45
CA ASN A 86 0.93 -7.45 10.35
C ASN A 86 1.44 -7.57 8.91
N LEU A 87 1.60 -6.42 8.24
CA LEU A 87 2.07 -6.27 6.87
C LEU A 87 3.49 -5.67 6.80
N THR A 88 4.27 -5.78 7.87
CA THR A 88 5.64 -5.25 7.89
C THR A 88 6.45 -5.80 6.72
N ASN A 89 7.08 -4.92 5.92
CA ASN A 89 7.84 -5.27 4.72
C ASN A 89 7.03 -5.99 3.62
N ALA A 90 5.69 -5.98 3.66
CA ALA A 90 4.88 -6.58 2.61
C ALA A 90 4.97 -5.78 1.31
N ASN A 91 4.97 -6.49 0.18
CA ASN A 91 4.91 -5.90 -1.15
C ASN A 91 3.45 -5.82 -1.64
N LEU A 92 2.89 -4.62 -1.66
CA LEU A 92 1.53 -4.34 -2.11
C LEU A 92 1.52 -3.46 -3.39
N ILE A 93 2.60 -3.50 -4.18
CA ILE A 93 2.67 -2.71 -5.42
C ILE A 93 1.49 -3.05 -6.32
N GLY A 94 0.74 -2.03 -6.75
CA GLY A 94 -0.41 -2.18 -7.63
C GLY A 94 -1.57 -2.99 -7.06
N ALA A 95 -1.57 -3.30 -5.75
CA ALA A 95 -2.68 -4.01 -5.11
C ALA A 95 -3.96 -3.16 -5.10
N ILE A 96 -5.13 -3.82 -5.17
CA ILE A 96 -6.43 -3.18 -5.12
C ILE A 96 -7.00 -3.35 -3.70
N LEU A 97 -6.99 -2.27 -2.92
CA LEU A 97 -7.43 -2.23 -1.52
C LEU A 97 -8.72 -1.39 -1.34
N ARG A 98 -9.55 -1.32 -2.37
CA ARG A 98 -10.77 -0.51 -2.34
C ARG A 98 -11.71 -0.94 -1.21
N GLY A 99 -12.01 0.00 -0.31
CA GLY A 99 -12.88 -0.25 0.84
C GLY A 99 -12.37 -1.32 1.80
N ALA A 100 -11.09 -1.67 1.75
CA ALA A 100 -10.49 -2.59 2.70
C ALA A 100 -10.39 -1.96 4.09
N ASP A 101 -10.53 -2.76 5.14
CA ASP A 101 -10.28 -2.36 6.52
C ASP A 101 -8.85 -2.73 6.91
N LEU A 102 -8.01 -1.72 7.12
CA LEU A 102 -6.63 -1.83 7.61
C LEU A 102 -6.49 -1.19 8.99
N SER A 103 -7.61 -0.99 9.71
CA SER A 103 -7.59 -0.33 11.01
C SER A 103 -6.69 -1.07 12.00
N GLY A 104 -5.78 -0.32 12.65
CA GLY A 104 -4.80 -0.88 13.56
C GLY A 104 -3.78 -1.84 12.95
N ALA A 105 -3.72 -1.98 11.62
CA ALA A 105 -2.73 -2.82 10.96
C ALA A 105 -1.30 -2.29 11.13
N ILE A 106 -0.29 -3.17 11.09
CA ILE A 106 1.12 -2.81 11.12
C ILE A 106 1.65 -2.82 9.69
N LEU A 107 1.89 -1.62 9.13
CA LEU A 107 2.33 -1.41 7.74
C LEU A 107 3.78 -0.91 7.66
N ARG A 108 4.59 -1.12 8.69
CA ARG A 108 5.99 -0.66 8.72
C ARG A 108 6.75 -1.14 7.50
N GLU A 109 7.39 -0.20 6.78
CA GLU A 109 8.19 -0.49 5.59
C GLU A 109 7.43 -1.23 4.47
N ALA A 110 6.10 -1.27 4.53
CA ALA A 110 5.28 -1.82 3.46
C ALA A 110 5.37 -0.96 2.19
N ILE A 111 5.30 -1.62 1.03
CA ILE A 111 5.40 -0.96 -0.26
C ILE A 111 4.02 -0.96 -0.93
N LEU A 112 3.32 0.19 -0.90
CA LEU A 112 2.00 0.40 -1.51
C LEU A 112 2.08 1.26 -2.79
N ARG A 113 3.20 1.23 -3.49
CA ARG A 113 3.33 2.00 -4.74
C ARG A 113 2.24 1.59 -5.73
N GLU A 114 1.59 2.60 -6.33
CA GLU A 114 0.53 2.39 -7.34
C GLU A 114 -0.69 1.60 -6.82
N ALA A 115 -0.80 1.34 -5.51
CA ALA A 115 -1.95 0.67 -4.93
C ALA A 115 -3.21 1.54 -4.96
N ASP A 116 -4.39 0.93 -5.10
CA ASP A 116 -5.67 1.62 -5.03
C ASP A 116 -6.31 1.42 -3.65
N LEU A 117 -6.20 2.44 -2.81
CA LEU A 117 -6.73 2.52 -1.45
C LEU A 117 -8.05 3.30 -1.40
N THR A 118 -8.77 3.44 -2.52
CA THR A 118 -10.02 4.22 -2.54
C THR A 118 -11.00 3.73 -1.49
N GLY A 119 -11.33 4.60 -0.53
CA GLY A 119 -12.25 4.31 0.57
C GLY A 119 -11.74 3.30 1.62
N ALA A 120 -10.47 2.95 1.61
CA ALA A 120 -9.87 2.08 2.63
C ALA A 120 -9.79 2.79 3.99
N ASP A 121 -9.91 2.04 5.09
CA ASP A 121 -9.73 2.52 6.45
C ASP A 121 -8.35 2.10 6.99
N LEU A 122 -7.48 3.06 7.24
CA LEU A 122 -6.16 2.86 7.86
C LEU A 122 -6.11 3.50 9.27
N SER A 123 -7.25 3.77 9.89
CA SER A 123 -7.29 4.41 11.21
C SER A 123 -6.48 3.61 12.24
N GLY A 124 -5.62 4.29 12.99
CA GLY A 124 -4.76 3.65 13.99
C GLY A 124 -3.69 2.70 13.44
N ALA A 125 -3.51 2.60 12.12
CA ALA A 125 -2.46 1.77 11.54
C ALA A 125 -1.05 2.37 11.79
N ASP A 126 -0.05 1.49 11.98
CA ASP A 126 1.35 1.90 12.04
C ASP A 126 1.95 1.92 10.63
N ALA A 127 1.95 3.08 10.03
CA ALA A 127 2.44 3.33 8.67
C ALA A 127 3.89 3.89 8.64
N THR A 128 4.72 3.54 9.64
CA THR A 128 6.10 4.00 9.71
C THR A 128 6.90 3.54 8.49
N ASN A 129 7.55 4.48 7.80
CA ASN A 129 8.35 4.24 6.59
C ASN A 129 7.58 3.58 5.43
N ILE A 130 6.27 3.76 5.37
CA ILE A 130 5.44 3.24 4.27
C ILE A 130 5.77 3.94 2.96
N SER A 131 5.81 3.20 1.85
CA SER A 131 5.96 3.77 0.51
C SER A 131 4.63 3.77 -0.22
N MET A 132 4.08 4.96 -0.52
CA MET A 132 2.78 5.15 -1.19
C MET A 132 2.89 5.93 -2.51
N VAL A 133 4.05 5.91 -3.16
CA VAL A 133 4.26 6.64 -4.41
C VAL A 133 3.25 6.17 -5.48
N GLY A 134 2.48 7.09 -6.03
CA GLY A 134 1.46 6.80 -7.04
C GLY A 134 0.20 6.10 -6.50
N ALA A 135 0.08 5.86 -5.20
CA ALA A 135 -1.10 5.26 -4.62
C ALA A 135 -2.33 6.18 -4.76
N ILE A 136 -3.51 5.56 -4.98
CA ILE A 136 -4.79 6.26 -5.04
C ILE A 136 -5.43 6.18 -3.64
N ILE A 137 -5.54 7.32 -2.94
CA ILE A 137 -6.06 7.40 -1.57
C ILE A 137 -7.39 8.15 -1.47
N HIS A 138 -8.17 8.19 -2.57
CA HIS A 138 -9.44 8.90 -2.58
C HIS A 138 -10.39 8.35 -1.51
N ARG A 139 -10.86 9.21 -0.60
CA ARG A 139 -11.72 8.85 0.53
C ARG A 139 -11.15 7.81 1.50
N ALA A 140 -9.85 7.52 1.46
CA ALA A 140 -9.22 6.70 2.48
C ALA A 140 -9.19 7.45 3.82
N ILE A 141 -9.38 6.72 4.91
CA ILE A 141 -9.15 7.21 6.27
C ILE A 141 -7.70 6.89 6.61
N LEU A 142 -6.88 7.91 6.82
CA LEU A 142 -5.45 7.73 7.08
C LEU A 142 -5.17 7.66 8.58
N PRO A 143 -4.06 7.02 9.00
CA PRO A 143 -3.66 7.00 10.40
C PRO A 143 -3.43 8.40 10.96
N ASP A 144 -3.68 8.59 12.25
CA ASP A 144 -3.34 9.84 12.93
C ASP A 144 -1.83 10.11 12.82
N GLY A 145 -1.48 11.35 12.47
CA GLY A 145 -0.09 11.76 12.29
C GLY A 145 0.55 11.37 10.95
N LEU A 146 -0.09 10.51 10.15
CA LEU A 146 0.33 10.27 8.78
C LEU A 146 -0.30 11.34 7.87
N ARG A 147 0.45 12.35 7.54
CA ARG A 147 -0.01 13.39 6.60
C ARG A 147 0.43 13.05 5.19
N ILE A 148 -0.52 12.59 4.41
CA ILE A 148 -0.36 12.43 2.97
C ILE A 148 -1.32 13.40 2.30
N ALA A 149 -0.80 14.36 1.58
CA ALA A 149 -1.58 15.13 0.63
C ALA A 149 -1.47 14.46 -0.73
N SER A 150 -2.55 13.88 -1.22
CA SER A 150 -2.63 13.40 -2.60
C SER A 150 -3.54 14.32 -3.38
N LEU A 151 -2.99 14.93 -4.41
CA LEU A 151 -3.70 15.83 -5.31
C LEU A 151 -3.69 15.19 -6.71
N CYS A 152 -4.87 14.78 -7.19
CA CYS A 152 -5.01 14.26 -8.55
C CYS A 152 -5.60 15.32 -9.47
N PHE A 153 -4.89 15.68 -10.54
CA PHE A 153 -5.33 16.67 -11.51
C PHE A 153 -5.02 16.21 -12.94
N GLY A 154 -6.04 16.08 -13.77
CA GLY A 154 -5.86 15.82 -15.18
C GLY A 154 -4.98 14.59 -15.52
N GLY A 155 -5.02 13.56 -14.71
CA GLY A 155 -4.21 12.35 -14.90
C GLY A 155 -2.85 12.35 -14.19
N TRP A 156 -2.50 13.43 -13.47
CA TRP A 156 -1.28 13.53 -12.67
C TRP A 156 -1.59 13.44 -11.19
N SER A 157 -0.80 12.67 -10.46
CA SER A 157 -0.86 12.61 -9.00
C SER A 157 0.33 13.33 -8.37
N VAL A 158 0.05 14.14 -7.36
CA VAL A 158 1.06 14.66 -6.43
C VAL A 158 0.79 14.01 -5.09
N THR A 159 1.75 13.24 -4.61
CA THR A 159 1.66 12.63 -3.28
C THR A 159 2.74 13.25 -2.40
N ILE A 160 2.32 13.81 -1.28
CA ILE A 160 3.20 14.45 -0.30
C ILE A 160 3.15 13.61 0.97
N THR A 161 4.30 13.12 1.41
CA THR A 161 4.48 12.47 2.71
C THR A 161 5.29 13.39 3.63
N PRO A 162 5.44 13.10 4.93
CA PRO A 162 6.29 13.90 5.81
C PRO A 162 7.74 14.06 5.33
N THR A 163 8.25 13.13 4.54
CA THR A 163 9.66 13.11 4.09
C THR A 163 9.82 13.34 2.59
N GLU A 164 8.83 13.02 1.76
CA GLU A 164 8.97 12.99 0.30
C GLU A 164 7.75 13.59 -0.40
N THR A 165 7.99 14.20 -1.56
CA THR A 165 6.95 14.63 -2.50
C THR A 165 7.16 13.92 -3.83
N SER A 166 6.12 13.29 -4.35
CA SER A 166 6.13 12.75 -5.71
C SER A 166 5.14 13.51 -6.61
N VAL A 167 5.58 13.78 -7.83
CA VAL A 167 4.76 14.41 -8.88
C VAL A 167 4.82 13.51 -10.10
N GLY A 168 3.72 12.87 -10.44
CA GLY A 168 3.72 11.82 -11.47
C GLY A 168 4.65 10.67 -11.07
N CYS A 169 5.66 10.39 -11.89
CA CYS A 169 6.66 9.34 -11.63
C CYS A 169 7.94 9.84 -10.92
N LEU A 170 8.02 11.13 -10.58
CA LEU A 170 9.19 11.72 -9.93
C LEU A 170 8.97 11.76 -8.41
N THR A 171 9.95 11.27 -7.66
CA THR A 171 9.96 11.33 -6.19
C THR A 171 11.20 12.09 -5.73
N HIS A 172 11.00 13.06 -4.84
CA HIS A 172 12.06 13.89 -4.30
C HIS A 172 11.85 14.13 -2.81
N PRO A 173 12.94 14.34 -2.03
CA PRO A 173 12.84 14.85 -0.67
C PRO A 173 12.06 16.17 -0.63
N ASN A 174 11.27 16.39 0.42
CA ASN A 174 10.45 17.61 0.53
C ASN A 174 11.25 18.90 0.47
N ALA A 175 12.48 18.91 1.00
CA ALA A 175 13.37 20.07 0.92
C ALA A 175 13.68 20.47 -0.54
N ASP A 176 13.90 19.49 -1.41
CA ASP A 176 14.17 19.73 -2.83
C ASP A 176 12.89 20.20 -3.54
N ALA A 177 11.74 19.56 -3.26
CA ALA A 177 10.46 19.94 -3.84
C ALA A 177 10.08 21.40 -3.53
N LEU A 178 10.42 21.93 -2.36
CA LEU A 178 10.20 23.32 -2.00
C LEU A 178 11.03 24.31 -2.85
N SER A 179 12.17 23.87 -3.38
CA SER A 179 13.05 24.68 -4.20
C SER A 179 12.63 24.73 -5.69
N TRP A 180 11.72 23.86 -6.13
CA TRP A 180 11.35 23.77 -7.54
C TRP A 180 10.75 25.08 -8.06
N ALA A 181 11.36 25.61 -9.09
CA ALA A 181 10.81 26.67 -9.90
C ALA A 181 10.04 26.09 -11.09
N ALA A 182 9.14 26.88 -11.68
CA ALA A 182 8.35 26.44 -12.84
C ALA A 182 9.22 26.05 -14.06
N ASP A 183 10.45 26.53 -14.11
CA ASP A 183 11.45 26.33 -15.15
C ASP A 183 12.60 25.41 -14.70
N SER A 184 12.49 24.74 -13.54
CA SER A 184 13.51 23.79 -13.10
C SER A 184 13.63 22.60 -14.08
N PRO A 185 14.83 21.98 -14.19
CA PRO A 185 15.02 20.84 -15.12
C PRO A 185 14.03 19.70 -14.86
N GLU A 186 13.67 19.45 -13.61
CA GLU A 186 12.72 18.41 -13.20
C GLU A 186 11.31 18.69 -13.74
N ILE A 187 10.87 19.95 -13.65
CA ILE A 187 9.57 20.38 -14.16
C ILE A 187 9.55 20.44 -15.69
N MET A 188 10.65 20.87 -16.29
CA MET A 188 10.79 20.90 -17.77
C MET A 188 10.87 19.51 -18.38
N ALA A 189 11.30 18.50 -17.62
CA ALA A 189 11.31 17.10 -18.04
C ALA A 189 9.90 16.45 -18.00
N MET A 190 8.93 17.08 -17.33
CA MET A 190 7.53 16.64 -17.34
C MET A 190 6.89 16.90 -18.71
N ASP A 191 5.78 16.20 -18.96
CA ASP A 191 4.98 16.56 -20.13
C ASP A 191 4.45 18.02 -20.03
N PRO A 192 4.18 18.66 -21.17
CA PRO A 192 3.75 20.06 -21.17
C PRO A 192 2.48 20.36 -20.36
N ALA A 193 1.59 19.37 -20.16
CA ALA A 193 0.40 19.54 -19.34
C ALA A 193 0.74 19.55 -17.85
N ALA A 194 1.64 18.67 -17.40
CA ALA A 194 2.14 18.62 -16.04
C ALA A 194 2.92 19.90 -15.67
N SER A 195 3.79 20.37 -16.56
CA SER A 195 4.55 21.62 -16.36
C SER A 195 3.63 22.82 -16.20
N ARG A 196 2.58 22.95 -17.05
CA ARG A 196 1.57 24.03 -16.93
C ARG A 196 0.75 23.92 -15.64
N TRP A 197 0.42 22.70 -15.25
CA TRP A 197 -0.28 22.47 -14.00
C TRP A 197 0.58 22.88 -12.82
N TRP A 198 1.85 22.44 -12.76
CA TRP A 198 2.79 22.80 -11.70
C TRP A 198 2.97 24.31 -11.59
N ALA A 199 3.22 24.99 -12.71
CA ALA A 199 3.36 26.45 -12.73
C ALA A 199 2.15 27.19 -12.10
N ARG A 200 0.94 26.62 -12.21
CA ARG A 200 -0.30 27.20 -11.65
C ARG A 200 -0.50 26.89 -10.18
N HIS A 201 -0.08 25.70 -9.71
CA HIS A 201 -0.47 25.21 -8.39
C HIS A 201 0.72 25.09 -7.41
N ARG A 202 1.94 25.39 -7.86
CA ARG A 202 3.17 25.27 -7.09
C ARG A 202 3.09 25.91 -5.71
N GLU A 203 2.57 27.12 -5.61
CA GLU A 203 2.47 27.83 -4.33
C GLU A 203 1.61 27.07 -3.32
N SER A 204 0.48 26.54 -3.77
CA SER A 204 -0.42 25.74 -2.93
C SER A 204 0.23 24.42 -2.48
N VAL A 205 0.94 23.72 -3.38
CA VAL A 205 1.65 22.50 -3.05
C VAL A 205 2.79 22.77 -2.06
N CYS A 206 3.60 23.81 -2.32
CA CYS A 206 4.68 24.21 -1.42
C CYS A 206 4.17 24.69 -0.05
N ALA A 207 2.99 25.28 0.02
CA ALA A 207 2.37 25.67 1.29
C ALA A 207 2.03 24.44 2.13
N VAL A 208 1.43 23.42 1.52
CA VAL A 208 1.12 22.14 2.18
C VAL A 208 2.40 21.44 2.67
N ILE A 209 3.45 21.39 1.83
CA ILE A 209 4.74 20.78 2.21
C ILE A 209 5.33 21.51 3.43
N ARG A 210 5.35 22.85 3.43
CA ARG A 210 5.88 23.64 4.57
C ARG A 210 5.11 23.40 5.85
N ASP A 211 3.77 23.34 5.76
CA ASP A 211 2.91 23.06 6.90
C ASP A 211 3.24 21.70 7.51
N MET A 212 3.33 20.66 6.68
CA MET A 212 3.71 19.31 7.10
C MET A 212 5.12 19.26 7.72
N MET A 213 6.10 19.95 7.13
CA MET A 213 7.48 19.97 7.66
C MET A 213 7.57 20.72 8.99
N THR A 214 6.74 21.75 9.22
CA THR A 214 6.75 22.54 10.45
C THR A 214 6.20 21.74 11.64
N GLU A 215 5.26 20.86 11.42
CA GLU A 215 4.65 20.04 12.47
C GLU A 215 5.49 18.80 12.82
N VAL A 216 6.31 18.30 11.89
CA VAL A 216 7.26 17.19 12.16
C VAL A 216 8.43 17.67 13.04
N ALA A 217 8.67 18.99 13.11
CA ALA A 217 9.78 19.57 13.91
C ALA A 217 9.37 19.89 15.36
N GLN A 218 8.13 19.62 15.76
CA GLN A 218 7.61 19.77 17.15
C GLN A 218 7.43 18.40 17.82
#